data_c0eead1223047d9ab7bc1decd16c0063
#
_entry.id   c0eead1223047d9ab7bc1decd16c0063
#
_cell.length_a   1.000
_cell.length_b   1.000
_cell.length_c   1.000
_cell.angle_alpha   90.00
_cell.angle_beta   90.00
_cell.angle_gamma   90.00
#
_symmetry.space_group_name_H-M   'P 1'
#
loop_
_entity.id
_entity.type
_entity.pdbx_description
1 polymer ?
#
loop_
_entity_poly.entity_id
_entity_poly.type
_entity_poly.pdbx_seq_one_letter_code
_entity_poly.pdbx_strand_id
1 'polypeptide(L)'
;EEYLFRERALGANAISEIFDSVHKDFQAYSREELGDAEFAASQIPYAGECYMGHLRYSTTGKSGLTFVHPMIRRSNWRAKCLSICGNFNLTNVDGIFDEITSVGQHPRNMSDTHILLEQIGHRLDREVERLFRIGKEQNLKGMDITHFIEERIDLSNVLKKCSPFWDGGYVMCGLTGSGESYAVRDP
;
A
#
# COMPACT_ATOMS: atom_id res chain seq x y z
N GLU A 1 -0.25 -2.50 -16.16
CA GLU A 1 -0.53 -3.49 -15.10
C GLU A 1 -0.76 -2.79 -13.77
N GLU A 2 -1.83 -3.13 -13.05
CA GLU A 2 -2.04 -2.74 -11.66
C GLU A 2 -1.52 -3.88 -10.76
N TYR A 3 -0.69 -3.54 -9.78
CA TYR A 3 -0.15 -4.52 -8.81
C TYR A 3 -0.95 -4.58 -7.52
N LEU A 4 -1.76 -3.54 -7.25
CA LEU A 4 -2.63 -3.45 -6.10
C LEU A 4 -4.01 -2.97 -6.57
N PHE A 5 -5.00 -3.83 -6.44
CA PHE A 5 -6.40 -3.50 -6.72
C PHE A 5 -7.07 -2.97 -5.46
N ARG A 6 -8.04 -2.09 -5.62
CA ARG A 6 -8.75 -1.50 -4.49
C ARG A 6 -10.19 -1.18 -4.85
N GLU A 7 -11.11 -1.69 -4.02
CA GLU A 7 -12.49 -1.25 -3.98
C GLU A 7 -12.81 -0.50 -2.70
N ARG A 8 -13.75 0.42 -2.78
CA ARG A 8 -14.22 1.22 -1.65
C ARG A 8 -15.68 1.59 -1.86
N ALA A 9 -16.46 1.53 -0.80
CA ALA A 9 -17.85 1.94 -0.80
C ALA A 9 -18.20 2.71 0.49
N LEU A 10 -19.35 3.36 0.51
CA LEU A 10 -19.88 4.14 1.63
C LEU A 10 -21.31 3.70 1.93
N GLY A 11 -21.71 3.83 3.18
CA GLY A 11 -23.07 3.55 3.62
C GLY A 11 -23.29 2.15 4.17
N ALA A 12 -24.54 1.83 4.46
CA ALA A 12 -24.91 0.60 5.16
C ALA A 12 -24.65 -0.68 4.34
N ASN A 13 -24.64 -0.57 3.02
CA ASN A 13 -24.46 -1.70 2.09
C ASN A 13 -23.03 -1.77 1.51
N ALA A 14 -22.09 -0.99 2.04
CA ALA A 14 -20.75 -0.86 1.49
C ALA A 14 -20.03 -2.20 1.25
N ILE A 15 -20.17 -3.16 2.17
CA ILE A 15 -19.56 -4.49 2.02
C ILE A 15 -20.15 -5.22 0.83
N SER A 16 -21.48 -5.26 0.72
CA SER A 16 -22.16 -5.93 -0.41
C SER A 16 -21.80 -5.27 -1.74
N GLU A 17 -21.75 -3.94 -1.79
CA GLU A 17 -21.36 -3.19 -3.00
C GLU A 17 -19.96 -3.53 -3.46
N ILE A 18 -19.00 -3.67 -2.53
CA ILE A 18 -17.62 -4.08 -2.86
C ILE A 18 -17.59 -5.49 -3.45
N PHE A 19 -18.27 -6.46 -2.80
CA PHE A 19 -18.29 -7.83 -3.29
C PHE A 19 -19.03 -7.97 -4.62
N ASP A 20 -20.11 -7.22 -4.82
CA ASP A 20 -20.85 -7.20 -6.08
C ASP A 20 -20.00 -6.62 -7.21
N SER A 21 -19.21 -5.58 -6.93
CA SER A 21 -18.27 -5.00 -7.90
C SER A 21 -17.21 -6.02 -8.33
N VAL A 22 -16.54 -6.64 -7.38
CA VAL A 22 -15.52 -7.68 -7.64
C VAL A 22 -16.13 -8.90 -8.36
N HIS A 23 -17.33 -9.29 -7.98
CA HIS A 23 -18.02 -10.41 -8.64
C HIS A 23 -18.33 -10.14 -10.11
N LYS A 24 -18.71 -8.89 -10.45
CA LYS A 24 -18.91 -8.49 -11.85
C LYS A 24 -17.63 -8.62 -12.68
N ASP A 25 -16.49 -8.25 -12.11
CA ASP A 25 -15.21 -8.40 -12.79
C ASP A 25 -14.91 -9.88 -13.06
N PHE A 26 -15.16 -10.77 -12.10
CA PHE A 26 -14.99 -12.21 -12.27
C PHE A 26 -15.92 -12.83 -13.32
N GLN A 27 -17.13 -12.29 -13.50
CA GLN A 27 -18.07 -12.77 -14.54
C GLN A 27 -17.57 -12.55 -15.97
N ALA A 28 -16.57 -11.71 -16.18
CA ALA A 28 -15.93 -11.50 -17.49
C ALA A 28 -15.06 -12.70 -17.93
N TYR A 29 -14.74 -13.61 -17.02
CA TYR A 29 -13.83 -14.74 -17.25
C TYR A 29 -14.58 -16.08 -17.25
N SER A 30 -14.07 -17.02 -18.06
CA SER A 30 -14.58 -18.38 -18.10
C SER A 30 -14.24 -19.16 -16.81
N ARG A 31 -14.94 -20.30 -16.60
CA ARG A 31 -14.61 -21.20 -15.49
C ARG A 31 -13.21 -21.80 -15.58
N GLU A 32 -12.72 -21.98 -16.78
CA GLU A 32 -11.39 -22.51 -17.05
C GLU A 32 -10.31 -21.48 -16.64
N GLU A 33 -10.48 -20.23 -17.06
CA GLU A 33 -9.60 -19.12 -16.67
C GLU A 33 -9.60 -18.85 -15.15
N LEU A 34 -10.77 -18.90 -14.52
CA LEU A 34 -10.91 -18.76 -13.06
C LEU A 34 -10.33 -19.95 -12.29
N GLY A 35 -10.26 -21.12 -12.91
CA GLY A 35 -9.68 -22.34 -12.35
C GLY A 35 -8.17 -22.46 -12.52
N ASP A 36 -7.57 -21.67 -13.40
CA ASP A 36 -6.13 -21.60 -13.61
C ASP A 36 -5.53 -20.59 -12.63
N ALA A 37 -4.82 -21.09 -11.62
CA ALA A 37 -4.28 -20.26 -10.53
C ALA A 37 -3.21 -19.27 -11.04
N GLU A 38 -2.40 -19.64 -12.01
CA GLU A 38 -1.35 -18.77 -12.57
C GLU A 38 -1.97 -17.65 -13.42
N PHE A 39 -2.91 -18.02 -14.28
CA PHE A 39 -3.67 -17.06 -15.07
C PHE A 39 -4.45 -16.11 -14.16
N ALA A 40 -5.19 -16.63 -13.18
CA ALA A 40 -5.99 -15.83 -12.28
C ALA A 40 -5.12 -14.82 -11.51
N ALA A 41 -4.02 -15.25 -10.91
CA ALA A 41 -3.13 -14.39 -10.16
C ALA A 41 -2.48 -13.28 -11.01
N SER A 42 -2.26 -13.52 -12.30
CA SER A 42 -1.56 -12.59 -13.20
C SER A 42 -2.50 -11.69 -14.03
N GLN A 43 -3.71 -12.13 -14.33
CA GLN A 43 -4.61 -11.49 -15.30
C GLN A 43 -5.95 -11.03 -14.72
N ILE A 44 -6.42 -11.65 -13.63
CA ILE A 44 -7.75 -11.36 -13.09
C ILE A 44 -7.65 -10.35 -11.95
N PRO A 45 -8.28 -9.16 -12.08
CA PRO A 45 -8.35 -8.20 -10.98
C PRO A 45 -8.94 -8.85 -9.71
N TYR A 46 -8.39 -8.51 -8.57
CA TYR A 46 -8.83 -9.03 -7.25
C TYR A 46 -8.65 -10.55 -7.02
N ALA A 47 -8.09 -11.31 -7.95
CA ALA A 47 -7.76 -12.72 -7.74
C ALA A 47 -6.36 -12.90 -7.11
N GLY A 48 -6.05 -12.11 -6.11
CA GLY A 48 -4.76 -12.16 -5.41
C GLY A 48 -4.73 -13.15 -4.26
N GLU A 49 -3.54 -13.44 -3.76
CA GLU A 49 -3.32 -14.34 -2.61
C GLU A 49 -3.43 -13.61 -1.26
N CYS A 50 -3.33 -12.28 -1.25
CA CYS A 50 -3.38 -11.48 -0.03
C CYS A 50 -4.43 -10.38 -0.13
N TYR A 51 -5.25 -10.28 0.89
CA TYR A 51 -6.33 -9.30 0.99
C TYR A 51 -6.19 -8.48 2.25
N MET A 52 -6.38 -7.16 2.11
CA MET A 52 -6.40 -6.23 3.23
C MET A 52 -7.73 -5.47 3.22
N GLY A 53 -8.50 -5.58 4.29
CA GLY A 53 -9.79 -4.91 4.45
C GLY A 53 -9.82 -3.98 5.65
N HIS A 54 -10.59 -2.89 5.55
CA HIS A 54 -10.77 -1.93 6.63
C HIS A 54 -12.22 -1.45 6.70
N LEU A 55 -12.81 -1.57 7.87
CA LEU A 55 -14.11 -0.99 8.18
C LEU A 55 -13.92 0.28 8.99
N ARG A 56 -14.45 1.41 8.49
CA ARG A 56 -14.33 2.70 9.13
C ARG A 56 -15.71 3.31 9.37
N TYR A 57 -15.92 3.84 10.57
CA TYR A 57 -17.01 4.79 10.84
C TYR A 57 -16.44 6.21 10.97
N SER A 58 -17.19 7.20 10.52
CA SER A 58 -16.77 8.60 10.60
C SER A 58 -16.97 9.12 12.02
N THR A 59 -15.90 9.52 12.69
CA THR A 59 -15.97 10.08 14.04
C THR A 59 -15.92 11.60 14.08
N THR A 60 -15.28 12.25 13.11
CA THR A 60 -15.11 13.72 13.09
C THR A 60 -14.98 14.23 11.66
N GLY A 61 -15.99 14.93 11.16
CA GLY A 61 -15.97 15.96 10.12
C GLY A 61 -15.45 15.62 8.72
N LYS A 62 -14.61 14.62 8.51
CA LYS A 62 -14.10 14.26 7.20
C LYS A 62 -14.81 13.01 6.68
N SER A 63 -15.83 13.22 5.86
CA SER A 63 -16.60 12.17 5.20
C SER A 63 -16.32 12.14 3.70
N GLY A 64 -16.65 11.02 3.06
CA GLY A 64 -16.51 10.84 1.62
C GLY A 64 -15.48 9.77 1.24
N LEU A 65 -15.60 9.30 0.01
CA LEU A 65 -14.83 8.17 -0.52
C LEU A 65 -13.31 8.41 -0.47
N THR A 66 -12.88 9.67 -0.55
CA THR A 66 -11.46 10.06 -0.47
C THR A 66 -10.79 9.63 0.83
N PHE A 67 -11.55 9.54 1.92
CA PHE A 67 -11.03 9.17 3.25
C PHE A 67 -11.28 7.71 3.63
N VAL A 68 -11.87 6.93 2.72
CA VAL A 68 -12.09 5.48 2.94
C VAL A 68 -10.82 4.70 2.63
N HIS A 69 -10.39 3.91 3.60
CA HIS A 69 -9.23 3.02 3.44
C HIS A 69 -9.56 1.78 2.58
N PRO A 70 -8.55 1.11 2.06
CA PRO A 70 -7.14 1.44 2.13
C PRO A 70 -6.74 2.60 1.22
N MET A 71 -5.65 3.30 1.57
CA MET A 71 -4.99 4.28 0.70
C MET A 71 -3.89 3.59 -0.10
N ILE A 72 -3.73 4.00 -1.36
CA ILE A 72 -2.74 3.40 -2.26
C ILE A 72 -1.81 4.47 -2.84
N ARG A 73 -0.52 4.16 -2.79
CA ARG A 73 0.54 4.80 -3.56
C ARG A 73 0.91 3.89 -4.73
N ARG A 74 0.79 4.41 -5.94
CA ARG A 74 1.09 3.69 -7.17
C ARG A 74 2.45 4.06 -7.73
N SER A 75 3.13 3.10 -8.31
CA SER A 75 4.40 3.25 -9.02
C SER A 75 4.44 2.30 -10.21
N ASN A 76 5.26 2.59 -11.21
CA ASN A 76 5.55 1.66 -12.30
C ASN A 76 6.39 0.45 -11.85
N TRP A 77 6.94 0.49 -10.65
CA TRP A 77 7.66 -0.62 -10.03
C TRP A 77 6.80 -1.26 -8.97
N ARG A 78 6.54 -2.56 -9.10
CA ARG A 78 5.74 -3.36 -8.18
C ARG A 78 6.21 -3.20 -6.74
N ALA A 79 7.52 -3.31 -6.51
CA ALA A 79 8.15 -3.14 -5.22
C ALA A 79 7.99 -1.75 -4.58
N LYS A 80 7.62 -0.73 -5.35
CA LYS A 80 7.36 0.64 -4.86
C LYS A 80 5.88 0.96 -4.68
N CYS A 81 4.99 0.06 -5.08
CA CYS A 81 3.57 0.19 -4.81
C CYS A 81 3.28 -0.14 -3.34
N LEU A 82 2.48 0.68 -2.70
CA LEU A 82 2.16 0.55 -1.27
C LEU A 82 0.69 0.82 -1.02
N SER A 83 0.06 -0.03 -0.22
CA SER A 83 -1.27 0.20 0.31
C SER A 83 -1.21 0.20 1.83
N ILE A 84 -1.92 1.14 2.48
CA ILE A 84 -2.04 1.17 3.93
C ILE A 84 -3.48 1.39 4.38
N CYS A 85 -3.82 0.82 5.51
CA CYS A 85 -5.02 1.15 6.26
C CYS A 85 -4.75 1.14 7.76
N GLY A 86 -5.56 1.82 8.53
CA GLY A 86 -5.38 1.85 9.98
C GLY A 86 -6.27 2.87 10.66
N ASN A 87 -6.06 2.98 11.96
CA ASN A 87 -6.62 4.02 12.80
C ASN A 87 -5.49 4.89 13.32
N PHE A 88 -5.59 6.19 13.13
CA PHE A 88 -4.52 7.15 13.41
C PHE A 88 -5.05 8.31 14.23
N ASN A 89 -4.30 8.70 15.23
CA ASN A 89 -4.50 9.90 16.05
C ASN A 89 -3.13 10.51 16.36
N LEU A 90 -2.39 10.86 15.30
CA LEU A 90 -1.06 11.44 15.43
C LEU A 90 -1.15 12.89 15.91
N THR A 91 -0.29 13.26 16.84
CA THR A 91 -0.24 14.60 17.43
C THR A 91 0.70 15.54 16.67
N ASN A 92 1.60 15.00 15.86
CA ASN A 92 2.68 15.74 15.19
C ASN A 92 2.63 15.65 13.65
N VAL A 93 1.44 15.56 13.08
CA VAL A 93 1.20 15.42 11.62
C VAL A 93 1.91 16.52 10.81
N ASP A 94 1.89 17.77 11.29
CA ASP A 94 2.56 18.89 10.63
C ASP A 94 4.08 18.71 10.57
N GLY A 95 4.69 18.19 11.65
CA GLY A 95 6.13 17.90 11.66
C GLY A 95 6.53 16.78 10.69
N ILE A 96 5.68 15.77 10.53
CA ILE A 96 5.90 14.71 9.52
C ILE A 96 5.72 15.28 8.12
N PHE A 97 4.74 16.15 7.92
CA PHE A 97 4.52 16.83 6.65
C PHE A 97 5.74 17.68 6.25
N ASP A 98 6.29 18.47 7.18
CA ASP A 98 7.49 19.26 6.95
C ASP A 98 8.69 18.37 6.62
N GLU A 99 8.86 17.24 7.30
CA GLU A 99 9.93 16.29 7.02
C GLU A 99 9.84 15.76 5.59
N ILE A 100 8.68 15.26 5.16
CA ILE A 100 8.53 14.68 3.83
C ILE A 100 8.56 15.72 2.70
N THR A 101 8.09 16.93 2.94
CA THR A 101 8.18 18.01 1.94
C THR A 101 9.61 18.52 1.79
N SER A 102 10.40 18.53 2.86
CA SER A 102 11.82 18.89 2.81
C SER A 102 12.65 17.96 1.91
N VAL A 103 12.19 16.73 1.71
CA VAL A 103 12.83 15.75 0.80
C VAL A 103 12.11 15.62 -0.55
N GLY A 104 11.23 16.57 -0.88
CA GLY A 104 10.59 16.67 -2.19
C GLY A 104 9.33 15.82 -2.35
N GLN A 105 8.73 15.31 -1.28
CA GLN A 105 7.47 14.59 -1.33
C GLN A 105 6.31 15.55 -1.07
N HIS A 106 5.19 15.34 -1.76
CA HIS A 106 3.98 16.15 -1.60
C HIS A 106 2.75 15.27 -1.46
N PRO A 107 2.23 15.07 -0.24
CA PRO A 107 0.97 14.37 -0.02
C PRO A 107 -0.18 15.08 -0.76
N ARG A 108 -1.05 14.30 -1.36
CA ARG A 108 -2.24 14.83 -2.04
C ARG A 108 -3.26 15.45 -1.08
N ASN A 109 -3.16 15.11 0.19
CA ASN A 109 -4.11 15.49 1.22
C ASN A 109 -3.39 15.56 2.57
N MET A 110 -3.80 16.52 3.41
CA MET A 110 -3.30 16.73 4.78
C MET A 110 -3.99 15.80 5.79
N SER A 111 -4.26 14.55 5.45
CA SER A 111 -4.70 13.56 6.43
C SER A 111 -3.55 12.70 6.89
N ASP A 112 -3.58 12.26 8.14
CA ASP A 112 -2.59 11.38 8.76
C ASP A 112 -2.21 10.23 7.83
N THR A 113 -3.23 9.54 7.28
CA THR A 113 -3.02 8.39 6.41
C THR A 113 -2.26 8.73 5.12
N HIS A 114 -2.56 9.87 4.48
CA HIS A 114 -1.87 10.27 3.25
C HIS A 114 -0.43 10.69 3.54
N ILE A 115 -0.21 11.38 4.64
CA ILE A 115 1.13 11.81 5.07
C ILE A 115 1.99 10.59 5.41
N LEU A 116 1.45 9.64 6.17
CA LEU A 116 2.14 8.37 6.47
C LEU A 116 2.39 7.52 5.23
N LEU A 117 1.42 7.45 4.30
CA LEU A 117 1.59 6.74 3.04
C LEU A 117 2.77 7.28 2.23
N GLU A 118 2.91 8.60 2.13
CA GLU A 118 4.02 9.23 1.42
C GLU A 118 5.35 9.09 2.19
N GLN A 119 5.35 9.19 3.52
CA GLN A 119 6.56 8.98 4.31
C GLN A 119 7.09 7.55 4.16
N ILE A 120 6.23 6.56 4.38
CA ILE A 120 6.61 5.14 4.23
C ILE A 120 7.00 4.85 2.78
N GLY A 121 6.23 5.34 1.81
CA GLY A 121 6.52 5.20 0.39
C GLY A 121 7.86 5.79 -0.02
N HIS A 122 8.21 6.97 0.50
CA HIS A 122 9.53 7.57 0.26
C HIS A 122 10.66 6.71 0.84
N ARG A 123 10.51 6.18 2.05
CA ARG A 123 11.53 5.28 2.65
C ARG A 123 11.63 3.96 1.90
N LEU A 124 10.51 3.45 1.39
CA LEU A 124 10.47 2.28 0.51
C LEU A 124 11.21 2.54 -0.81
N ASP A 125 11.01 3.70 -1.44
CA ASP A 125 11.76 4.10 -2.63
C ASP A 125 13.28 4.08 -2.38
N ARG A 126 13.73 4.60 -1.23
CA ARG A 126 15.14 4.59 -0.84
C ARG A 126 15.69 3.19 -0.59
N GLU A 127 14.88 2.30 -0.04
CA GLU A 127 15.27 0.90 0.13
C GLU A 127 15.41 0.19 -1.21
N VAL A 128 14.47 0.38 -2.13
CA VAL A 128 14.55 -0.15 -3.50
C VAL A 128 15.78 0.39 -4.24
N GLU A 129 16.06 1.69 -4.14
CA GLU A 129 17.25 2.30 -4.75
C GLU A 129 18.57 1.75 -4.17
N ARG A 130 18.59 1.48 -2.86
CA ARG A 130 19.75 0.85 -2.19
C ARG A 130 19.99 -0.55 -2.76
N LEU A 131 18.95 -1.37 -2.83
CA LEU A 131 19.02 -2.73 -3.38
C LEU A 131 19.38 -2.72 -4.86
N PHE A 132 18.81 -1.79 -5.64
CA PHE A 132 19.17 -1.62 -7.04
C PHE A 132 20.68 -1.39 -7.22
N ARG A 133 21.28 -0.52 -6.41
CA ARG A 133 22.75 -0.28 -6.48
C ARG A 133 23.54 -1.54 -6.17
N ILE A 134 23.17 -2.27 -5.13
CA ILE A 134 23.81 -3.54 -4.77
C ILE A 134 23.67 -4.56 -5.91
N GLY A 135 22.48 -4.69 -6.51
CA GLY A 135 22.27 -5.59 -7.66
C GLY A 135 23.13 -5.19 -8.87
N LYS A 136 23.29 -3.89 -9.11
CA LYS A 136 24.19 -3.40 -10.18
C LYS A 136 25.66 -3.73 -9.92
N GLU A 137 26.14 -3.62 -8.68
CA GLU A 137 27.49 -4.02 -8.27
C GLU A 137 27.73 -5.53 -8.48
N GLN A 138 26.67 -6.35 -8.37
CA GLN A 138 26.69 -7.77 -8.68
C GLN A 138 26.47 -8.08 -10.17
N ASN A 139 26.46 -7.06 -11.05
CA ASN A 139 26.21 -7.16 -12.49
C ASN A 139 24.82 -7.72 -12.87
N LEU A 140 23.84 -7.68 -11.99
CA LEU A 140 22.46 -8.08 -12.30
C LEU A 140 21.82 -7.12 -13.30
N LYS A 141 20.95 -7.63 -14.18
CA LYS A 141 20.27 -6.88 -15.23
C LYS A 141 18.86 -7.41 -15.47
N GLY A 142 18.01 -6.56 -16.09
CA GLY A 142 16.66 -6.96 -16.49
C GLY A 142 15.84 -7.50 -15.31
N MET A 143 15.20 -8.64 -15.51
CA MET A 143 14.36 -9.26 -14.48
C MET A 143 15.13 -9.76 -13.27
N ASP A 144 16.40 -10.16 -13.42
CA ASP A 144 17.21 -10.66 -12.31
C ASP A 144 17.39 -9.59 -11.21
N ILE A 145 17.59 -8.32 -11.60
CA ILE A 145 17.69 -7.23 -10.62
C ILE A 145 16.33 -6.92 -9.98
N THR A 146 15.23 -7.09 -10.71
CA THR A 146 13.87 -6.93 -10.17
C THR A 146 13.59 -7.99 -9.10
N HIS A 147 13.82 -9.26 -9.40
CA HIS A 147 13.67 -10.38 -8.45
C HIS A 147 14.59 -10.20 -7.23
N PHE A 148 15.85 -9.81 -7.47
CA PHE A 148 16.81 -9.52 -6.39
C PHE A 148 16.28 -8.46 -5.41
N ILE A 149 15.64 -7.41 -5.92
CA ILE A 149 15.06 -6.34 -5.10
C ILE A 149 13.85 -6.87 -4.32
N GLU A 150 12.92 -7.52 -5.01
CA GLU A 150 11.67 -8.00 -4.40
C GLU A 150 11.90 -9.04 -3.30
N GLU A 151 12.88 -9.92 -3.48
CA GLU A 151 13.25 -10.92 -2.47
C GLU A 151 13.97 -10.33 -1.23
N ARG A 152 14.46 -9.09 -1.30
CA ARG A 152 15.35 -8.52 -0.28
C ARG A 152 14.87 -7.20 0.32
N ILE A 153 13.68 -6.76 -0.02
CA ILE A 153 13.07 -5.60 0.64
C ILE A 153 12.93 -5.89 2.12
N ASP A 154 13.46 -4.99 2.94
CA ASP A 154 13.33 -5.05 4.40
C ASP A 154 12.35 -3.98 4.88
N LEU A 155 11.06 -4.34 4.95
CA LEU A 155 10.01 -3.46 5.48
C LEU A 155 10.23 -3.10 6.95
N SER A 156 10.85 -3.99 7.74
CA SER A 156 11.20 -3.68 9.14
C SER A 156 12.17 -2.50 9.19
N ASN A 157 13.18 -2.48 8.31
CA ASN A 157 14.12 -1.37 8.20
C ASN A 157 13.45 -0.08 7.69
N VAL A 158 12.52 -0.20 6.74
CA VAL A 158 11.73 0.94 6.24
C VAL A 158 10.93 1.56 7.38
N LEU A 159 10.17 0.76 8.13
CA LEU A 159 9.32 1.22 9.23
C LEU A 159 10.13 1.78 10.40
N LYS A 160 11.27 1.17 10.75
CA LYS A 160 12.18 1.70 11.78
C LYS A 160 12.73 3.08 11.45
N LYS A 161 12.82 3.45 10.18
CA LYS A 161 13.23 4.79 9.76
C LYS A 161 12.09 5.80 9.78
N CYS A 162 10.83 5.35 9.80
CA CYS A 162 9.66 6.21 9.90
C CYS A 162 9.22 6.40 11.36
N SER A 163 9.19 5.33 12.15
CA SER A 163 8.59 5.30 13.48
C SER A 163 9.12 6.35 14.47
N PRO A 164 10.40 6.79 14.45
CA PRO A 164 10.86 7.85 15.33
C PRO A 164 10.18 9.21 15.12
N PHE A 165 9.49 9.38 14.00
CA PHE A 165 8.75 10.60 13.68
C PHE A 165 7.28 10.52 14.09
N TRP A 166 6.77 9.36 14.54
CA TRP A 166 5.37 9.16 14.87
C TRP A 166 5.13 9.40 16.37
N ASP A 167 4.26 10.34 16.65
CA ASP A 167 3.81 10.63 18.01
C ASP A 167 2.27 10.58 18.06
N GLY A 168 1.72 9.97 19.11
CA GLY A 168 0.29 9.72 19.27
C GLY A 168 -0.10 8.27 19.01
N GLY A 169 -1.39 7.96 19.17
CA GLY A 169 -1.91 6.62 19.03
C GLY A 169 -2.08 6.20 17.57
N TYR A 170 -1.61 5.02 17.20
CA TYR A 170 -1.86 4.46 15.89
C TYR A 170 -1.86 2.92 15.88
N VAL A 171 -2.64 2.37 14.97
CA VAL A 171 -2.55 0.99 14.53
C VAL A 171 -2.72 0.98 13.02
N MET A 172 -1.79 0.34 12.31
CA MET A 172 -1.86 0.26 10.85
C MET A 172 -1.40 -1.10 10.34
N CYS A 173 -1.89 -1.45 9.17
CA CYS A 173 -1.34 -2.50 8.34
C CYS A 173 -1.13 -1.99 6.92
N GLY A 174 -0.21 -2.63 6.21
CA GLY A 174 0.12 -2.29 4.85
C GLY A 174 0.57 -3.48 4.04
N LEU A 175 0.52 -3.29 2.72
CA LEU A 175 0.81 -4.29 1.72
C LEU A 175 1.57 -3.63 0.58
N THR A 176 2.68 -4.23 0.14
CA THR A 176 3.40 -3.80 -1.07
C THR A 176 2.86 -4.50 -2.32
N GLY A 177 3.16 -3.96 -3.49
CA GLY A 177 2.81 -4.61 -4.75
C GLY A 177 3.56 -5.91 -5.02
N SER A 178 4.67 -6.16 -4.32
CA SER A 178 5.45 -7.41 -4.37
C SER A 178 4.99 -8.45 -3.33
N GLY A 179 3.99 -8.12 -2.49
CA GLY A 179 3.34 -9.08 -1.60
C GLY A 179 3.83 -9.04 -0.15
N GLU A 180 4.81 -8.20 0.20
CA GLU A 180 5.21 -8.04 1.59
C GLU A 180 4.11 -7.30 2.36
N SER A 181 3.87 -7.76 3.58
CA SER A 181 2.87 -7.17 4.47
C SER A 181 3.44 -6.85 5.84
N TYR A 182 2.82 -5.89 6.52
CA TYR A 182 3.17 -5.54 7.89
C TYR A 182 1.93 -5.14 8.69
N ALA A 183 2.04 -5.28 10.00
CA ALA A 183 1.12 -4.70 10.96
C ALA A 183 1.93 -4.08 12.11
N VAL A 184 1.63 -2.85 12.47
CA VAL A 184 2.32 -2.11 13.54
C VAL A 184 1.32 -1.31 14.35
N ARG A 185 1.66 -1.08 15.61
CA ARG A 185 0.91 -0.20 16.52
C ARG A 185 1.87 0.63 17.35
N ASP A 186 1.36 1.69 17.95
CA ASP A 186 2.03 2.41 19.03
C ASP A 186 2.34 1.47 20.21
N PRO A 187 3.39 1.74 20.96
CA PRO A 187 3.78 0.95 22.13
C PRO A 187 2.69 0.79 23.19
#